data_87049f2cbd9cfcb4bb73aedc4973384b
#
_entry.id   87049f2cbd9cfcb4bb73aedc4973384b
#
_cell.length_a   1.000
_cell.length_b   1.000
_cell.length_c   1.000
_cell.angle_alpha   90.00
_cell.angle_beta   90.00
_cell.angle_gamma   90.00
#
_symmetry.space_group_name_H-M   'P 1'
#
loop_
_entity.id
_entity.type
_entity.pdbx_description
1 polymer ?
#
loop_
_entity_poly.entity_id
_entity_poly.type
_entity_poly.pdbx_seq_one_letter_code
_entity_poly.pdbx_strand_id
1 'polypeptide(L)'
;MQINRLLATLLAAILLSPIQPIATAQHPPCCGPISPAGARLASFLDNMDVESLWLANQHINWETGKPDRGAGYEGPGNHTHCSAFAAAAAMRLGVYLLRPPQHGQELLSNAQGEWIAGPEGQKAGWRPVSDMHRAQHLANEGHLVVVLFPNPDPHSPGHVAIVRPSEKSAHALEADGPEVIQAGQHNHNKICVRIGFENHPGAFPSGVRYYTHPLQ
;
A
#
# COMPACT_ATOMS: atom_id res chain seq x y z
N MET A 1 -53.43 2.83 -78.39
CA MET A 1 -53.92 2.85 -76.99
C MET A 1 -52.78 2.24 -76.15
N GLN A 2 -51.91 3.12 -75.64
CA GLN A 2 -50.69 2.71 -74.85
C GLN A 2 -50.96 2.97 -73.37
N ILE A 3 -50.86 1.93 -72.59
CA ILE A 3 -51.03 1.99 -71.14
C ILE A 3 -49.63 2.07 -70.53
N ASN A 4 -49.27 3.25 -70.02
CA ASN A 4 -48.00 3.45 -69.19
C ASN A 4 -48.22 2.91 -67.79
N ARG A 5 -47.39 1.92 -67.40
CA ARG A 5 -47.28 1.46 -66.03
C ARG A 5 -46.11 2.19 -65.39
N LEU A 6 -46.37 3.07 -64.43
CA LEU A 6 -45.41 3.64 -63.53
C LEU A 6 -45.08 2.60 -62.43
N LEU A 7 -43.84 2.14 -62.36
CA LEU A 7 -43.32 1.43 -61.23
C LEU A 7 -42.83 2.45 -60.18
N ALA A 8 -43.44 2.47 -59.00
CA ALA A 8 -43.01 3.21 -57.85
C ALA A 8 -42.04 2.33 -57.05
N THR A 9 -40.76 2.72 -57.00
CA THR A 9 -39.76 2.07 -56.22
C THR A 9 -39.73 2.68 -54.79
N LEU A 10 -40.19 1.92 -53.78
CA LEU A 10 -40.07 2.31 -52.39
C LEU A 10 -38.59 2.03 -51.91
N LEU A 11 -37.81 3.07 -51.64
CA LEU A 11 -36.58 2.97 -50.91
C LEU A 11 -36.87 2.93 -49.39
N ALA A 12 -36.66 1.78 -48.78
CA ALA A 12 -36.65 1.65 -47.29
C ALA A 12 -35.31 2.15 -46.75
N ALA A 13 -35.32 3.31 -46.12
CA ALA A 13 -34.15 3.80 -45.38
C ALA A 13 -34.03 3.06 -44.05
N ILE A 14 -33.04 2.20 -43.94
CA ILE A 14 -32.65 1.54 -42.67
C ILE A 14 -31.92 2.58 -41.84
N LEU A 15 -32.57 3.09 -40.79
CA LEU A 15 -31.95 3.94 -39.77
C LEU A 15 -31.07 3.05 -38.87
N LEU A 16 -29.76 3.04 -39.11
CA LEU A 16 -28.78 2.49 -38.17
C LEU A 16 -28.68 3.44 -36.96
N SER A 17 -29.29 3.08 -35.85
CA SER A 17 -29.06 3.76 -34.56
C SER A 17 -27.62 3.49 -34.09
N PRO A 18 -26.86 4.53 -33.71
CA PRO A 18 -25.51 4.31 -33.15
C PRO A 18 -25.62 3.55 -31.83
N ILE A 19 -24.91 2.43 -31.73
CA ILE A 19 -24.73 1.69 -30.47
C ILE A 19 -23.90 2.60 -29.56
N GLN A 20 -24.53 3.19 -28.56
CA GLN A 20 -23.82 3.95 -27.54
C GLN A 20 -23.02 2.95 -26.64
N PRO A 21 -21.71 3.18 -26.37
CA PRO A 21 -20.99 2.36 -25.45
C PRO A 21 -21.64 2.50 -24.06
N ILE A 22 -21.96 1.36 -23.45
CA ILE A 22 -22.42 1.30 -22.09
C ILE A 22 -21.23 1.74 -21.23
N ALA A 23 -21.29 2.96 -20.68
CA ALA A 23 -20.34 3.41 -19.68
C ALA A 23 -20.45 2.44 -18.49
N THR A 24 -19.43 1.62 -18.27
CA THR A 24 -19.31 0.83 -17.05
C THR A 24 -19.33 1.82 -15.89
N ALA A 25 -20.36 1.78 -15.07
CA ALA A 25 -20.46 2.58 -13.86
C ALA A 25 -19.27 2.20 -12.97
N GLN A 26 -18.22 3.01 -12.99
CA GLN A 26 -17.12 2.88 -12.05
C GLN A 26 -17.70 3.20 -10.67
N HIS A 27 -17.64 2.21 -9.78
CA HIS A 27 -18.02 2.46 -8.40
C HIS A 27 -17.11 3.56 -7.84
N PRO A 28 -17.69 4.60 -7.20
CA PRO A 28 -16.88 5.68 -6.65
C PRO A 28 -15.89 5.12 -5.63
N PRO A 29 -14.70 5.75 -5.50
CA PRO A 29 -13.73 5.38 -4.47
C PRO A 29 -14.38 5.40 -3.09
N CYS A 30 -14.11 4.37 -2.26
CA CYS A 30 -14.76 4.24 -0.95
C CYS A 30 -14.38 5.37 0.02
N CYS A 31 -13.16 5.88 -0.13
CA CYS A 31 -12.46 6.55 0.94
C CYS A 31 -12.05 7.98 0.53
N GLY A 32 -12.85 8.57 -0.34
CA GLY A 32 -12.61 9.90 -0.89
C GLY A 32 -11.56 9.93 -2.01
N PRO A 33 -11.49 11.03 -2.76
CA PRO A 33 -10.49 11.22 -3.79
C PRO A 33 -9.10 11.37 -3.18
N ILE A 34 -8.07 11.11 -3.98
CA ILE A 34 -6.69 11.40 -3.59
C ILE A 34 -6.50 12.93 -3.59
N SER A 35 -6.20 13.49 -2.42
CA SER A 35 -5.91 14.91 -2.26
C SER A 35 -4.57 15.30 -2.89
N PRO A 36 -4.28 16.59 -3.10
CA PRO A 36 -2.94 17.02 -3.52
C PRO A 36 -1.82 16.57 -2.57
N ALA A 37 -2.08 16.48 -1.26
CA ALA A 37 -1.13 15.94 -0.29
C ALA A 37 -0.97 14.42 -0.45
N GLY A 38 -2.06 13.68 -0.67
CA GLY A 38 -2.02 12.26 -1.00
C GLY A 38 -1.24 11.97 -2.29
N ALA A 39 -1.42 12.79 -3.33
CA ALA A 39 -0.67 12.65 -4.57
C ALA A 39 0.84 12.87 -4.36
N ARG A 40 1.24 13.84 -3.52
CA ARG A 40 2.65 14.03 -3.14
C ARG A 40 3.20 12.83 -2.36
N LEU A 41 2.42 12.28 -1.42
CA LEU A 41 2.81 11.07 -0.70
C LEU A 41 2.97 9.88 -1.64
N ALA A 42 2.04 9.66 -2.58
CA ALA A 42 2.15 8.59 -3.57
C ALA A 42 3.43 8.72 -4.42
N SER A 43 3.71 9.94 -4.92
CA SER A 43 4.92 10.23 -5.67
C SER A 43 6.20 10.03 -4.84
N PHE A 44 6.20 10.42 -3.56
CA PHE A 44 7.32 10.17 -2.65
C PHE A 44 7.57 8.67 -2.49
N LEU A 45 6.52 7.88 -2.27
CA LEU A 45 6.62 6.42 -2.11
C LEU A 45 7.11 5.74 -3.40
N ASP A 46 6.67 6.20 -4.58
CA ASP A 46 7.15 5.70 -5.87
C ASP A 46 8.67 5.94 -6.03
N ASN A 47 9.18 7.08 -5.55
CA ASN A 47 10.59 7.44 -5.60
C ASN A 47 11.46 6.74 -4.54
N MET A 48 10.88 5.92 -3.66
CA MET A 48 11.65 5.10 -2.71
C MET A 48 12.38 3.94 -3.39
N ASP A 49 11.99 3.58 -4.62
CA ASP A 49 12.59 2.49 -5.43
C ASP A 49 12.67 1.16 -4.67
N VAL A 50 11.58 0.81 -3.98
CA VAL A 50 11.55 -0.35 -3.09
C VAL A 50 11.82 -1.67 -3.83
N GLU A 51 11.46 -1.77 -5.11
CA GLU A 51 11.65 -2.98 -5.90
C GLU A 51 13.12 -3.25 -6.27
N SER A 52 13.99 -2.22 -6.15
CA SER A 52 15.43 -2.33 -6.39
C SER A 52 16.27 -2.23 -5.10
N LEU A 53 15.67 -1.72 -4.01
CA LEU A 53 16.33 -1.47 -2.72
C LEU A 53 15.62 -2.27 -1.61
N TRP A 54 16.27 -2.41 -0.46
CA TRP A 54 15.78 -3.23 0.68
C TRP A 54 15.46 -4.68 0.28
N LEU A 55 16.24 -5.24 -0.67
CA LEU A 55 16.03 -6.60 -1.17
C LEU A 55 16.32 -7.64 -0.09
N ALA A 56 15.51 -8.68 -0.05
CA ALA A 56 15.68 -9.80 0.88
C ALA A 56 16.98 -10.58 0.62
N ASN A 57 17.38 -11.40 1.60
CA ASN A 57 18.52 -12.31 1.54
C ASN A 57 19.88 -11.61 1.34
N GLN A 58 20.01 -10.38 1.81
CA GLN A 58 21.27 -9.65 1.88
C GLN A 58 21.24 -8.68 3.08
N HIS A 59 22.41 -8.38 3.64
CA HIS A 59 22.51 -7.34 4.64
C HIS A 59 22.50 -5.97 3.97
N ILE A 60 21.68 -5.05 4.49
CA ILE A 60 21.50 -3.72 3.92
C ILE A 60 21.75 -2.62 4.96
N ASN A 61 22.16 -1.46 4.48
CA ASN A 61 22.03 -0.22 5.23
C ASN A 61 20.54 0.16 5.30
N TRP A 62 20.01 0.24 6.52
CA TRP A 62 18.56 0.41 6.72
C TRP A 62 18.01 1.72 6.13
N GLU A 63 18.82 2.81 6.11
CA GLU A 63 18.39 4.12 5.59
C GLU A 63 18.28 4.15 4.07
N THR A 64 19.20 3.45 3.39
CA THR A 64 19.33 3.53 1.93
C THR A 64 18.77 2.33 1.22
N GLY A 65 18.61 1.20 1.90
CA GLY A 65 18.21 -0.07 1.31
C GLY A 65 19.29 -0.74 0.47
N LYS A 66 20.49 -0.16 0.39
CA LYS A 66 21.60 -0.71 -0.40
C LYS A 66 22.36 -1.77 0.39
N PRO A 67 22.88 -2.82 -0.27
CA PRO A 67 23.77 -3.76 0.37
C PRO A 67 24.97 -3.03 0.99
N ASP A 68 25.35 -3.41 2.22
CA ASP A 68 26.50 -2.83 2.93
C ASP A 68 27.46 -3.89 3.48
N ARG A 69 27.29 -5.15 3.03
CA ARG A 69 28.21 -6.27 3.22
C ARG A 69 28.58 -6.87 1.88
N GLY A 70 29.71 -7.58 1.86
CA GLY A 70 30.17 -8.27 0.65
C GLY A 70 29.19 -9.36 0.18
N ALA A 71 29.28 -9.71 -1.08
CA ALA A 71 28.51 -10.82 -1.66
C ALA A 71 28.77 -12.13 -0.89
N GLY A 72 27.70 -12.88 -0.58
CA GLY A 72 27.80 -14.12 0.21
C GLY A 72 27.88 -13.93 1.70
N TYR A 73 27.61 -12.72 2.25
CA TYR A 73 27.47 -12.53 3.68
C TYR A 73 26.28 -13.33 4.23
N GLU A 74 26.54 -14.24 5.17
CA GLU A 74 25.55 -15.13 5.79
C GLU A 74 25.31 -14.80 7.29
N GLY A 75 25.77 -13.64 7.75
CA GLY A 75 25.62 -13.21 9.13
C GLY A 75 24.23 -12.63 9.44
N PRO A 76 24.04 -12.17 10.69
CA PRO A 76 22.81 -11.52 11.13
C PRO A 76 22.40 -10.35 10.22
N GLY A 77 21.09 -10.16 10.01
CA GLY A 77 20.57 -9.10 9.16
C GLY A 77 20.38 -9.51 7.69
N ASN A 78 20.67 -10.78 7.35
CA ASN A 78 20.44 -11.33 6.01
C ASN A 78 19.02 -11.94 5.90
N HIS A 79 18.02 -11.09 5.96
CA HIS A 79 16.59 -11.47 5.96
C HIS A 79 15.72 -10.50 5.14
N THR A 80 14.44 -10.40 5.44
CA THR A 80 13.54 -9.40 4.84
C THR A 80 13.63 -8.06 5.58
N HIS A 81 13.29 -6.96 4.91
CA HIS A 81 13.59 -5.60 5.41
C HIS A 81 12.37 -4.69 5.52
N CYS A 82 11.18 -5.25 5.76
CA CYS A 82 9.93 -4.49 5.85
C CYS A 82 10.00 -3.34 6.87
N SER A 83 10.53 -3.61 8.05
CA SER A 83 10.67 -2.63 9.14
C SER A 83 11.75 -1.58 8.87
N ALA A 84 12.86 -1.97 8.24
CA ALA A 84 13.90 -1.04 7.80
C ALA A 84 13.37 -0.08 6.73
N PHE A 85 12.65 -0.59 5.73
CA PHE A 85 11.99 0.23 4.70
C PHE A 85 10.99 1.22 5.31
N ALA A 86 10.08 0.74 6.18
CA ALA A 86 9.09 1.60 6.82
C ALA A 86 9.74 2.69 7.67
N ALA A 87 10.82 2.37 8.41
CA ALA A 87 11.58 3.32 9.19
C ALA A 87 12.29 4.37 8.31
N ALA A 88 12.90 3.94 7.19
CA ALA A 88 13.56 4.84 6.25
C ALA A 88 12.56 5.81 5.57
N ALA A 89 11.39 5.31 5.16
CA ALA A 89 10.33 6.13 4.60
C ALA A 89 9.82 7.16 5.61
N ALA A 90 9.51 6.73 6.84
CA ALA A 90 9.09 7.61 7.92
C ALA A 90 10.14 8.70 8.20
N MET A 91 11.42 8.32 8.31
CA MET A 91 12.52 9.27 8.54
C MET A 91 12.61 10.33 7.44
N ARG A 92 12.52 9.93 6.17
CA ARG A 92 12.59 10.86 5.03
C ARG A 92 11.36 11.80 4.96
N LEU A 93 10.24 11.39 5.56
CA LEU A 93 9.04 12.21 5.75
C LEU A 93 9.06 13.05 7.03
N GLY A 94 10.17 13.07 7.77
CA GLY A 94 10.32 13.83 9.02
C GLY A 94 9.60 13.19 10.23
N VAL A 95 9.18 11.92 10.12
CA VAL A 95 8.46 11.19 11.16
C VAL A 95 9.40 10.18 11.84
N TYR A 96 9.34 10.09 13.16
CA TYR A 96 10.06 9.05 13.88
C TYR A 96 9.21 7.77 13.97
N LEU A 97 9.78 6.67 13.49
CA LEU A 97 9.34 5.30 13.75
C LEU A 97 10.54 4.55 14.32
N LEU A 98 10.35 3.65 15.29
CA LEU A 98 11.43 2.91 15.95
C LEU A 98 12.39 2.31 14.92
N ARG A 99 13.68 2.57 15.10
CA ARG A 99 14.72 2.26 14.12
C ARG A 99 16.10 2.18 14.75
N PRO A 100 17.14 1.70 14.03
CA PRO A 100 18.51 1.83 14.51
C PRO A 100 18.94 3.29 14.75
N PRO A 101 19.80 3.59 15.74
CA PRO A 101 20.43 2.63 16.66
C PRO A 101 19.59 2.26 17.90
N GLN A 102 18.37 2.82 18.08
CA GLN A 102 17.54 2.57 19.25
C GLN A 102 17.04 1.12 19.32
N HIS A 103 16.93 0.44 18.18
CA HIS A 103 16.66 -0.99 18.08
C HIS A 103 17.42 -1.57 16.87
N GLY A 104 17.96 -2.77 17.00
CA GLY A 104 18.56 -3.49 15.87
C GLY A 104 17.55 -3.84 14.78
N GLN A 105 18.02 -4.35 13.64
CA GLN A 105 17.12 -4.76 12.56
C GLN A 105 16.40 -6.10 12.85
N GLU A 106 16.96 -6.94 13.71
CA GLU A 106 16.36 -8.21 14.11
C GLU A 106 15.02 -8.00 14.83
N LEU A 107 13.97 -8.67 14.37
CA LEU A 107 12.61 -8.56 14.92
C LEU A 107 12.07 -7.12 15.05
N LEU A 108 12.64 -6.18 14.31
CA LEU A 108 12.30 -4.76 14.40
C LEU A 108 10.81 -4.52 14.10
N SER A 109 10.17 -5.32 13.24
CA SER A 109 8.74 -5.19 12.96
C SER A 109 7.86 -5.44 14.18
N ASN A 110 8.21 -6.41 15.04
CA ASN A 110 7.50 -6.66 16.30
C ASN A 110 7.73 -5.49 17.27
N ALA A 111 8.99 -5.07 17.42
CA ALA A 111 9.35 -3.94 18.27
C ALA A 111 8.66 -2.62 17.80
N GLN A 112 8.57 -2.38 16.50
CA GLN A 112 7.79 -1.26 15.95
C GLN A 112 6.32 -1.35 16.33
N GLY A 113 5.73 -2.56 16.25
CA GLY A 113 4.33 -2.80 16.62
C GLY A 113 4.05 -2.48 18.09
N GLU A 114 4.93 -2.90 19.00
CA GLU A 114 4.83 -2.60 20.43
C GLU A 114 5.07 -1.11 20.72
N TRP A 115 6.13 -0.56 20.15
CA TRP A 115 6.51 0.84 20.37
C TRP A 115 5.42 1.81 19.88
N ILE A 116 4.87 1.60 18.66
CA ILE A 116 3.88 2.50 18.08
C ILE A 116 2.54 2.48 18.84
N ALA A 117 2.20 1.32 19.43
CA ALA A 117 1.00 1.15 20.27
C ALA A 117 1.19 1.74 21.68
N GLY A 118 2.43 1.87 22.12
CA GLY A 118 2.79 2.30 23.46
C GLY A 118 2.81 3.83 23.64
N PRO A 119 3.11 4.29 24.88
CA PRO A 119 3.16 5.71 25.21
C PRO A 119 4.17 6.52 24.39
N GLU A 120 5.30 5.91 24.04
CA GLU A 120 6.37 6.59 23.28
C GLU A 120 5.93 6.86 21.82
N GLY A 121 5.25 5.92 21.18
CA GLY A 121 4.67 6.11 19.85
C GLY A 121 3.59 7.19 19.86
N GLN A 122 2.72 7.19 20.87
CA GLN A 122 1.70 8.22 21.04
C GLN A 122 2.32 9.60 21.28
N LYS A 123 3.36 9.70 22.10
CA LYS A 123 4.14 10.94 22.33
C LYS A 123 4.81 11.42 21.06
N ALA A 124 5.30 10.50 20.22
CA ALA A 124 5.88 10.80 18.92
C ALA A 124 4.85 11.21 17.85
N GLY A 125 3.55 11.23 18.17
CA GLY A 125 2.49 11.70 17.26
C GLY A 125 1.69 10.61 16.58
N TRP A 126 2.04 9.33 16.76
CA TRP A 126 1.29 8.23 16.18
C TRP A 126 -0.08 8.02 16.86
N ARG A 127 -1.07 7.67 16.06
CA ARG A 127 -2.43 7.40 16.55
C ARG A 127 -2.97 6.11 15.94
N PRO A 128 -3.66 5.26 16.71
CA PRO A 128 -4.34 4.10 16.17
C PRO A 128 -5.45 4.52 15.20
N VAL A 129 -5.68 3.69 14.19
CA VAL A 129 -6.74 3.87 13.19
C VAL A 129 -7.72 2.72 13.32
N SER A 130 -9.01 3.01 13.31
CA SER A 130 -10.08 2.06 13.64
C SER A 130 -10.16 0.86 12.69
N ASP A 131 -9.97 1.10 11.39
CA ASP A 131 -10.23 0.13 10.35
C ASP A 131 -9.53 0.48 9.02
N MET A 132 -9.64 -0.42 8.05
CA MET A 132 -9.01 -0.27 6.74
C MET A 132 -9.60 0.87 5.90
N HIS A 133 -10.88 1.21 6.05
CA HIS A 133 -11.51 2.31 5.32
C HIS A 133 -10.95 3.65 5.78
N ARG A 134 -10.85 3.83 7.10
CA ARG A 134 -10.23 5.01 7.68
C ARG A 134 -8.75 5.11 7.36
N ALA A 135 -8.03 3.98 7.33
CA ALA A 135 -6.63 3.91 6.95
C ALA A 135 -6.41 4.39 5.51
N GLN A 136 -7.22 3.88 4.57
CA GLN A 136 -7.16 4.30 3.17
C GLN A 136 -7.53 5.77 2.99
N HIS A 137 -8.57 6.23 3.68
CA HIS A 137 -8.98 7.64 3.65
C HIS A 137 -7.85 8.57 4.12
N LEU A 138 -7.22 8.28 5.24
CA LEU A 138 -6.10 9.08 5.78
C LEU A 138 -4.90 9.09 4.83
N ALA A 139 -4.58 7.95 4.21
CA ALA A 139 -3.54 7.91 3.19
C ALA A 139 -3.89 8.79 1.98
N ASN A 140 -5.16 8.77 1.52
CA ASN A 140 -5.64 9.63 0.44
C ASN A 140 -5.57 11.13 0.80
N GLU A 141 -5.69 11.47 2.09
CA GLU A 141 -5.49 12.83 2.61
C GLU A 141 -4.01 13.20 2.76
N GLY A 142 -3.07 12.26 2.57
CA GLY A 142 -1.64 12.50 2.63
C GLY A 142 -1.02 12.28 4.01
N HIS A 143 -1.69 11.58 4.91
CA HIS A 143 -1.09 11.11 6.16
C HIS A 143 -0.18 9.91 5.90
N LEU A 144 0.91 9.80 6.65
CA LEU A 144 1.64 8.54 6.73
C LEU A 144 0.81 7.53 7.51
N VAL A 145 0.43 6.43 6.86
CA VAL A 145 -0.31 5.35 7.48
C VAL A 145 0.50 4.07 7.34
N VAL A 146 0.76 3.39 8.45
CA VAL A 146 1.39 2.07 8.46
C VAL A 146 0.37 1.00 8.84
N VAL A 147 0.50 -0.17 8.25
CA VAL A 147 -0.20 -1.39 8.62
C VAL A 147 0.82 -2.37 9.18
N LEU A 148 0.53 -2.91 10.36
CA LEU A 148 1.41 -3.82 11.09
C LEU A 148 0.68 -5.10 11.47
N PHE A 149 1.39 -6.21 11.38
CA PHE A 149 1.01 -7.49 11.98
C PHE A 149 2.10 -7.87 12.98
N PRO A 150 1.91 -7.62 14.29
CA PRO A 150 2.80 -8.15 15.30
C PRO A 150 2.61 -9.67 15.35
N ASN A 151 3.69 -10.43 15.17
CA ASN A 151 3.59 -11.89 15.24
C ASN A 151 3.23 -12.31 16.67
N PRO A 152 2.21 -13.18 16.86
CA PRO A 152 1.90 -13.72 18.17
C PRO A 152 3.05 -14.52 18.80
N ASP A 153 3.90 -15.14 17.97
CA ASP A 153 5.14 -15.73 18.41
C ASP A 153 6.26 -14.66 18.46
N PRO A 154 6.78 -14.30 19.63
CA PRO A 154 7.78 -13.25 19.77
C PRO A 154 9.12 -13.61 19.13
N HIS A 155 9.37 -14.87 18.79
CA HIS A 155 10.58 -15.34 18.12
C HIS A 155 10.47 -15.37 16.60
N SER A 156 9.27 -15.14 16.08
CA SER A 156 8.99 -15.07 14.64
C SER A 156 8.74 -13.61 14.22
N PRO A 157 9.24 -13.18 13.06
CA PRO A 157 9.05 -11.80 12.63
C PRO A 157 7.58 -11.52 12.29
N GLY A 158 7.10 -10.36 12.70
CA GLY A 158 5.89 -9.76 12.18
C GLY A 158 6.15 -9.10 10.81
N HIS A 159 5.19 -8.28 10.37
CA HIS A 159 5.31 -7.55 9.12
C HIS A 159 4.79 -6.12 9.25
N VAL A 160 5.34 -5.23 8.44
CA VAL A 160 4.91 -3.84 8.32
C VAL A 160 4.94 -3.40 6.86
N ALA A 161 3.91 -2.64 6.46
CA ALA A 161 3.85 -1.98 5.16
C ALA A 161 3.29 -0.57 5.32
N ILE A 162 3.46 0.27 4.31
CA ILE A 162 2.91 1.63 4.28
C ILE A 162 1.70 1.64 3.37
N VAL A 163 0.57 2.15 3.86
CA VAL A 163 -0.66 2.32 3.08
C VAL A 163 -0.45 3.43 2.05
N ARG A 164 -0.72 3.11 0.80
CA ARG A 164 -0.63 4.06 -0.32
C ARG A 164 -1.96 4.77 -0.56
N PRO A 165 -1.93 6.04 -0.98
CA PRO A 165 -3.10 6.64 -1.59
C PRO A 165 -3.59 5.82 -2.78
N SER A 166 -4.88 5.49 -2.82
CA SER A 166 -5.49 4.72 -3.91
C SER A 166 -6.99 5.00 -4.03
N GLU A 167 -7.54 4.76 -5.21
CA GLU A 167 -8.96 4.93 -5.53
C GLU A 167 -9.71 3.59 -5.53
N LYS A 168 -9.38 2.69 -4.62
CA LYS A 168 -10.10 1.42 -4.49
C LYS A 168 -11.58 1.65 -4.17
N SER A 169 -12.44 0.81 -4.75
CA SER A 169 -13.84 0.75 -4.35
C SER A 169 -13.99 0.11 -2.95
N ALA A 170 -15.12 0.34 -2.28
CA ALA A 170 -15.41 -0.28 -0.99
C ALA A 170 -15.31 -1.81 -1.07
N HIS A 171 -15.88 -2.41 -2.11
CA HIS A 171 -15.81 -3.85 -2.34
C HIS A 171 -14.39 -4.38 -2.48
N ALA A 172 -13.54 -3.70 -3.28
CA ALA A 172 -12.14 -4.10 -3.45
C ALA A 172 -11.35 -3.92 -2.15
N LEU A 173 -11.67 -2.92 -1.35
CA LEU A 173 -11.03 -2.68 -0.06
C LEU A 173 -11.40 -3.77 0.96
N GLU A 174 -12.68 -4.15 1.03
CA GLU A 174 -13.16 -5.23 1.92
C GLU A 174 -12.58 -6.59 1.53
N ALA A 175 -12.47 -6.86 0.22
CA ALA A 175 -11.95 -8.13 -0.28
C ALA A 175 -10.43 -8.27 -0.09
N ASP A 176 -9.66 -7.20 -0.28
CA ASP A 176 -8.21 -7.26 -0.44
C ASP A 176 -7.43 -6.38 0.56
N GLY A 177 -8.12 -5.51 1.31
CA GLY A 177 -7.49 -4.48 2.13
C GLY A 177 -6.95 -3.29 1.32
N PRO A 178 -6.37 -2.29 2.00
CA PRO A 178 -5.72 -1.15 1.38
C PRO A 178 -4.60 -1.53 0.39
N GLU A 179 -4.31 -0.61 -0.55
CA GLU A 179 -3.08 -0.69 -1.34
C GLU A 179 -1.89 -0.29 -0.45
N VAL A 180 -0.80 -1.03 -0.55
CA VAL A 180 0.40 -0.81 0.24
C VAL A 180 1.66 -0.86 -0.62
N ILE A 181 2.74 -0.27 -0.09
CA ILE A 181 4.12 -0.45 -0.53
C ILE A 181 4.88 -1.16 0.58
N GLN A 182 5.73 -2.11 0.23
CA GLN A 182 6.47 -2.90 1.20
C GLN A 182 7.81 -3.44 0.67
N ALA A 183 8.74 -3.66 1.60
CA ALA A 183 9.88 -4.56 1.42
C ALA A 183 9.60 -5.85 2.20
N GLY A 184 9.70 -6.99 1.54
CA GLY A 184 9.40 -8.30 2.13
C GLY A 184 10.24 -9.40 1.51
N GLN A 185 9.73 -10.63 1.46
CA GLN A 185 10.36 -11.68 0.65
C GLN A 185 10.38 -11.27 -0.84
N HIS A 186 9.32 -10.62 -1.27
CA HIS A 186 9.22 -9.91 -2.54
C HIS A 186 8.81 -8.47 -2.25
N ASN A 187 9.55 -7.54 -2.82
CA ASN A 187 9.26 -6.12 -2.67
C ASN A 187 8.21 -5.69 -3.70
N HIS A 188 7.29 -4.84 -3.26
CA HIS A 188 6.22 -4.34 -4.12
C HIS A 188 5.99 -2.86 -3.91
N ASN A 189 6.04 -2.10 -4.99
CA ASN A 189 5.64 -0.69 -4.97
C ASN A 189 4.11 -0.56 -4.79
N LYS A 190 3.35 -1.51 -5.34
CA LYS A 190 1.88 -1.56 -5.24
C LYS A 190 1.39 -3.00 -5.08
N ILE A 191 0.76 -3.29 -3.95
CA ILE A 191 0.13 -4.58 -3.67
C ILE A 191 -1.00 -4.35 -2.66
N CYS A 192 -1.95 -5.27 -2.54
CA CYS A 192 -2.96 -5.18 -1.48
C CYS A 192 -2.50 -5.84 -0.18
N VAL A 193 -3.07 -5.42 0.96
CA VAL A 193 -2.71 -5.97 2.28
C VAL A 193 -2.89 -7.49 2.31
N ARG A 194 -3.97 -8.03 1.74
CA ARG A 194 -4.21 -9.48 1.71
C ARG A 194 -3.04 -10.26 1.12
N ILE A 195 -2.48 -9.81 0.01
CA ILE A 195 -1.35 -10.48 -0.65
C ILE A 195 -0.02 -10.11 0.04
N GLY A 196 0.17 -8.83 0.40
CA GLY A 196 1.39 -8.39 1.08
C GLY A 196 1.65 -9.10 2.42
N PHE A 197 0.59 -9.57 3.08
CA PHE A 197 0.65 -10.27 4.37
C PHE A 197 0.32 -11.78 4.27
N GLU A 198 0.27 -12.37 3.08
CA GLU A 198 -0.14 -13.77 2.88
C GLU A 198 0.75 -14.79 3.62
N ASN A 199 2.02 -14.47 3.81
CA ASN A 199 2.97 -15.30 4.55
C ASN A 199 2.84 -15.18 6.08
N HIS A 200 1.84 -14.42 6.56
CA HIS A 200 1.54 -14.21 7.98
C HIS A 200 0.12 -14.70 8.30
N PRO A 201 -0.05 -16.00 8.63
CA PRO A 201 -1.36 -16.57 8.92
C PRO A 201 -2.11 -15.78 10.00
N GLY A 202 -3.37 -15.43 9.71
CA GLY A 202 -4.21 -14.64 10.60
C GLY A 202 -4.02 -13.12 10.51
N ALA A 203 -3.11 -12.61 9.67
CA ALA A 203 -2.92 -11.18 9.50
C ALA A 203 -4.15 -10.51 8.88
N PHE A 204 -4.54 -10.93 7.68
CA PHE A 204 -5.74 -10.39 7.03
C PHE A 204 -6.95 -11.32 7.25
N PRO A 205 -8.16 -10.76 7.47
CA PRO A 205 -8.49 -9.34 7.53
C PRO A 205 -8.33 -8.69 8.91
N SER A 206 -8.24 -9.44 10.02
CA SER A 206 -8.48 -8.92 11.36
C SER A 206 -7.25 -8.86 12.27
N GLY A 207 -6.15 -9.49 11.89
CA GLY A 207 -4.93 -9.50 12.71
C GLY A 207 -4.04 -8.27 12.54
N VAL A 208 -4.18 -7.54 11.42
CA VAL A 208 -3.43 -6.32 11.18
C VAL A 208 -3.96 -5.15 12.00
N ARG A 209 -3.07 -4.21 12.33
CA ARG A 209 -3.37 -2.95 13.01
C ARG A 209 -2.87 -1.79 12.18
N TYR A 210 -3.62 -0.72 12.17
CA TYR A 210 -3.30 0.50 11.43
C TYR A 210 -2.94 1.63 12.39
N TYR A 211 -1.91 2.39 12.04
CA TYR A 211 -1.51 3.60 12.75
C TYR A 211 -1.23 4.73 11.77
N THR A 212 -1.51 5.95 12.18
CA THR A 212 -1.33 7.15 11.34
C THR A 212 -0.49 8.20 12.03
N HIS A 213 0.24 8.96 11.22
CA HIS A 213 0.93 10.19 11.61
C HIS A 213 0.64 11.27 10.57
N PRO A 214 0.19 12.48 10.97
CA PRO A 214 0.02 13.59 10.03
C PRO A 214 1.39 14.01 9.49
N LEU A 215 1.46 14.37 8.21
CA LEU A 215 2.63 14.99 7.59
C LEU A 215 2.45 16.52 7.57
N GLN A 216 3.55 17.26 7.77
CA GLN A 216 3.57 18.73 7.74
C GLN A 216 3.72 19.26 6.32
#